data_908a0b52a767030d018fa7ab78de85ba
#
_entry.id   908a0b52a767030d018fa7ab78de85ba
#
_cell.length_a   1.000
_cell.length_b   1.000
_cell.length_c   1.000
_cell.angle_alpha   90.00
_cell.angle_beta   90.00
_cell.angle_gamma   90.00
#
_symmetry.space_group_name_H-M   'P 1'
#
loop_
_entity.id
_entity.type
_entity.pdbx_description
1 polymer ?
#
loop_
_entity_poly.entity_id
_entity_poly.type
_entity_poly.pdbx_seq_one_letter_code
_entity_poly.pdbx_strand_id
1 'polypeptide(L)'
;MKTEYQKCMDGEPFDGSSPELVELTIRTKRFLRQLRETDYADNETKGAIYKQMFGSIGDQVSIDIDFRCEYGKNIHIGNKVIINMNCTFLDNGGINIGDNVMIAPDVRIYTATHSVILSERMPVRSNSKASICDTIACPVTIESGVWIGGGAVILPGVTIGRNSVIGAGSVVTKSIPENSIAVGNPCRVQL
;
A
#
# COMPACT_ATOMS: atom_id res chain seq x y z
N MET A 1 -24.08 1.12 -13.25
CA MET A 1 -23.75 0.55 -11.92
C MET A 1 -22.24 0.55 -11.81
N LYS A 2 -21.66 0.97 -10.66
CA LYS A 2 -20.20 0.94 -10.47
C LYS A 2 -19.69 -0.49 -10.42
N THR A 3 -18.49 -0.75 -10.97
CA THR A 3 -17.80 -2.03 -10.76
C THR A 3 -17.29 -2.13 -9.32
N GLU A 4 -16.91 -3.31 -8.85
CA GLU A 4 -16.35 -3.48 -7.51
C GLU A 4 -14.99 -2.75 -7.38
N TYR A 5 -14.22 -2.68 -8.47
CA TYR A 5 -13.00 -1.86 -8.52
C TYR A 5 -13.31 -0.35 -8.37
N GLN A 6 -14.34 0.16 -9.05
CA GLN A 6 -14.74 1.56 -8.90
C GLN A 6 -15.21 1.88 -7.49
N LYS A 7 -16.00 1.00 -6.85
CA LYS A 7 -16.40 1.14 -5.45
C LYS A 7 -15.16 1.17 -4.53
N CYS A 8 -14.22 0.26 -4.74
CA CYS A 8 -12.97 0.20 -3.99
C CYS A 8 -12.21 1.53 -4.05
N MET A 9 -12.04 2.09 -5.25
CA MET A 9 -11.33 3.36 -5.44
C MET A 9 -12.08 4.58 -4.91
N ASP A 10 -13.41 4.51 -4.85
CA ASP A 10 -14.28 5.59 -4.34
C ASP A 10 -14.49 5.50 -2.81
N GLY A 11 -13.89 4.52 -2.13
CA GLY A 11 -14.03 4.32 -0.68
C GLY A 11 -15.40 3.75 -0.26
N GLU A 12 -16.14 3.17 -1.19
CA GLU A 12 -17.40 2.49 -0.91
C GLU A 12 -17.16 1.04 -0.50
N PRO A 13 -18.07 0.40 0.25
CA PRO A 13 -17.99 -1.04 0.51
C PRO A 13 -17.97 -1.84 -0.78
N PHE A 14 -17.01 -2.74 -0.92
CA PHE A 14 -16.83 -3.56 -2.12
C PHE A 14 -16.62 -5.04 -1.80
N ASP A 15 -16.96 -5.88 -2.76
CA ASP A 15 -16.74 -7.33 -2.73
C ASP A 15 -15.37 -7.68 -3.31
N GLY A 16 -14.39 -7.95 -2.43
CA GLY A 16 -13.02 -8.33 -2.83
C GLY A 16 -12.93 -9.67 -3.57
N SER A 17 -13.99 -10.49 -3.59
CA SER A 17 -14.04 -11.75 -4.32
C SER A 17 -14.56 -11.60 -5.76
N SER A 18 -14.86 -10.38 -6.19
CA SER A 18 -15.31 -10.14 -7.56
C SER A 18 -14.27 -10.59 -8.58
N PRO A 19 -14.68 -11.13 -9.74
CA PRO A 19 -13.74 -11.64 -10.74
C PRO A 19 -12.71 -10.59 -11.18
N GLU A 20 -13.10 -9.33 -11.26
CA GLU A 20 -12.24 -8.20 -11.63
C GLU A 20 -11.08 -8.02 -10.63
N LEU A 21 -11.37 -8.03 -9.33
CA LEU A 21 -10.36 -7.85 -8.27
C LEU A 21 -9.49 -9.09 -8.09
N VAL A 22 -10.08 -10.27 -8.21
CA VAL A 22 -9.34 -11.55 -8.19
C VAL A 22 -8.33 -11.61 -9.33
N GLU A 23 -8.70 -11.18 -10.55
CA GLU A 23 -7.76 -11.14 -11.69
C GLU A 23 -6.59 -10.17 -11.44
N LEU A 24 -6.82 -9.00 -10.85
CA LEU A 24 -5.75 -8.09 -10.44
C LEU A 24 -4.81 -8.75 -9.44
N THR A 25 -5.33 -9.42 -8.43
CA THR A 25 -4.54 -10.15 -7.44
C THR A 25 -3.70 -11.25 -8.11
N ILE A 26 -4.31 -12.07 -8.98
CA ILE A 26 -3.60 -13.15 -9.71
C ILE A 26 -2.46 -12.57 -10.54
N ARG A 27 -2.72 -11.49 -11.30
CA ARG A 27 -1.71 -10.78 -12.10
C ARG A 27 -0.53 -10.34 -11.24
N THR A 28 -0.80 -9.71 -10.11
CA THR A 28 0.22 -9.19 -9.19
C THR A 28 1.04 -10.32 -8.56
N LYS A 29 0.40 -11.41 -8.13
CA LYS A 29 1.13 -12.57 -7.58
C LYS A 29 2.05 -13.23 -8.62
N ARG A 30 1.71 -13.16 -9.92
CA ARG A 30 2.62 -13.59 -11.00
C ARG A 30 3.86 -12.70 -11.08
N PHE A 31 3.71 -11.36 -11.06
CA PHE A 31 4.84 -10.43 -11.06
C PHE A 31 5.73 -10.59 -9.82
N LEU A 32 5.14 -10.72 -8.63
CA LEU A 32 5.90 -10.94 -7.40
C LEU A 32 6.67 -12.27 -7.40
N ARG A 33 6.17 -13.31 -8.08
CA ARG A 33 6.91 -14.55 -8.30
C ARG A 33 8.10 -14.31 -9.23
N GLN A 34 7.88 -13.66 -10.39
CA GLN A 34 8.96 -13.34 -11.32
C GLN A 34 10.07 -12.52 -10.66
N LEU A 35 9.73 -11.52 -9.85
CA LEU A 35 10.70 -10.72 -9.11
C LEU A 35 11.57 -11.58 -8.17
N ARG A 36 10.98 -12.55 -7.47
CA ARG A 36 11.73 -13.45 -6.58
C ARG A 36 12.66 -14.41 -7.31
N GLU A 37 12.33 -14.75 -8.57
CA GLU A 37 13.11 -15.62 -9.43
C GLU A 37 14.18 -14.84 -10.23
N THR A 38 14.11 -13.51 -10.26
CA THR A 38 15.06 -12.63 -10.96
C THR A 38 16.31 -12.44 -10.11
N ASP A 39 17.50 -12.52 -10.75
CA ASP A 39 18.78 -12.22 -10.09
C ASP A 39 18.76 -10.84 -9.44
N TYR A 40 19.31 -10.76 -8.23
CA TYR A 40 19.31 -9.49 -7.48
C TYR A 40 20.01 -8.35 -8.24
N ALA A 41 21.05 -8.66 -9.01
CA ALA A 41 21.78 -7.67 -9.80
C ALA A 41 21.10 -7.30 -11.14
N ASP A 42 20.10 -8.05 -11.59
CA ASP A 42 19.39 -7.78 -12.86
C ASP A 42 18.34 -6.67 -12.68
N ASN A 43 18.85 -5.44 -12.68
CA ASN A 43 18.02 -4.24 -12.53
C ASN A 43 17.16 -3.95 -13.77
N GLU A 44 17.58 -4.42 -14.96
CA GLU A 44 16.82 -4.23 -16.20
C GLU A 44 15.52 -5.03 -16.17
N THR A 45 15.61 -6.34 -15.90
CA THR A 45 14.43 -7.22 -15.78
C THR A 45 13.51 -6.76 -14.65
N LYS A 46 14.06 -6.44 -13.47
CA LYS A 46 13.26 -5.92 -12.34
C LYS A 46 12.53 -4.64 -12.72
N GLY A 47 13.21 -3.69 -13.37
CA GLY A 47 12.61 -2.44 -13.83
C GLY A 47 11.47 -2.65 -14.84
N ALA A 48 11.62 -3.61 -15.77
CA ALA A 48 10.56 -3.96 -16.71
C ALA A 48 9.33 -4.55 -16.01
N ILE A 49 9.53 -5.39 -14.98
CA ILE A 49 8.44 -5.95 -14.18
C ILE A 49 7.73 -4.86 -13.37
N TYR A 50 8.46 -3.95 -12.73
CA TYR A 50 7.87 -2.84 -11.95
C TYR A 50 6.98 -1.95 -12.82
N LYS A 51 7.43 -1.57 -14.03
CA LYS A 51 6.64 -0.77 -14.98
C LYS A 51 5.34 -1.43 -15.41
N GLN A 52 5.28 -2.76 -15.41
CA GLN A 52 4.06 -3.50 -15.72
C GLN A 52 3.17 -3.71 -14.49
N MET A 53 3.77 -3.82 -13.31
CA MET A 53 3.07 -4.15 -12.07
C MET A 53 2.42 -2.92 -11.45
N PHE A 54 3.15 -1.80 -11.35
CA PHE A 54 2.68 -0.58 -10.69
C PHE A 54 1.84 0.32 -11.60
N GLY A 55 1.02 1.17 -10.99
CA GLY A 55 0.28 2.22 -11.70
C GLY A 55 1.21 3.24 -12.34
N SER A 56 2.25 3.64 -11.61
CA SER A 56 3.37 4.41 -12.14
C SER A 56 4.61 4.22 -11.26
N ILE A 57 5.78 4.37 -11.87
CA ILE A 57 7.07 4.34 -11.18
C ILE A 57 8.02 5.33 -11.86
N GLY A 58 8.66 6.16 -11.04
CA GLY A 58 9.65 7.14 -11.48
C GLY A 58 11.05 6.55 -11.67
N ASP A 59 12.02 7.44 -11.79
CA ASP A 59 13.41 7.09 -11.99
C ASP A 59 14.16 6.91 -10.67
N GLN A 60 15.26 6.11 -10.69
CA GLN A 60 16.12 5.84 -9.54
C GLN A 60 15.35 5.25 -8.34
N VAL A 61 14.41 4.35 -8.61
CA VAL A 61 13.66 3.61 -7.60
C VAL A 61 14.35 2.27 -7.32
N SER A 62 14.60 1.99 -6.04
CA SER A 62 15.12 0.72 -5.55
C SER A 62 14.08 0.05 -4.67
N ILE A 63 13.71 -1.18 -5.01
CA ILE A 63 12.81 -2.02 -4.21
C ILE A 63 13.53 -3.32 -3.91
N ASP A 64 13.68 -3.62 -2.63
CA ASP A 64 14.41 -4.78 -2.16
C ASP A 64 13.53 -6.06 -2.19
N ILE A 65 14.14 -7.19 -1.85
CA ILE A 65 13.50 -8.52 -1.89
C ILE A 65 12.33 -8.62 -0.92
N ASP A 66 11.47 -9.60 -1.18
CA ASP A 66 10.28 -9.91 -0.37
C ASP A 66 9.26 -8.76 -0.21
N PHE A 67 9.31 -7.78 -1.12
CA PHE A 67 8.22 -6.81 -1.27
C PHE A 67 6.90 -7.52 -1.61
N ARG A 68 5.80 -7.08 -1.00
CA ARG A 68 4.46 -7.65 -1.19
C ARG A 68 3.43 -6.56 -1.41
N CYS A 69 2.52 -6.79 -2.35
CA CYS A 69 1.36 -5.93 -2.57
C CYS A 69 0.14 -6.75 -3.00
N GLU A 70 -1.03 -6.11 -3.02
CA GLU A 70 -2.30 -6.77 -3.38
C GLU A 70 -2.57 -6.66 -4.88
N TYR A 71 -2.74 -5.44 -5.40
CA TYR A 71 -3.05 -5.19 -6.80
C TYR A 71 -1.87 -4.62 -7.59
N GLY A 72 -0.92 -3.97 -6.92
CA GLY A 72 0.23 -3.28 -7.53
C GLY A 72 -0.18 -2.09 -8.38
N LYS A 73 -1.20 -2.24 -9.21
CA LYS A 73 -1.74 -1.23 -10.12
C LYS A 73 -2.11 0.09 -9.42
N ASN A 74 -2.47 0.04 -8.15
CA ASN A 74 -2.88 1.21 -7.37
C ASN A 74 -1.71 1.83 -6.59
N ILE A 75 -0.47 1.40 -6.85
CA ILE A 75 0.73 1.98 -6.26
C ILE A 75 1.37 2.92 -7.28
N HIS A 76 1.57 4.17 -6.87
CA HIS A 76 2.24 5.20 -7.65
C HIS A 76 3.49 5.66 -6.90
N ILE A 77 4.65 5.56 -7.54
CA ILE A 77 5.95 5.82 -6.92
C ILE A 77 6.67 6.92 -7.70
N GLY A 78 7.10 7.94 -6.99
CA GLY A 78 7.90 9.05 -7.54
C GLY A 78 9.35 8.66 -7.83
N ASN A 79 10.22 9.66 -7.92
CA ASN A 79 11.62 9.50 -8.24
C ASN A 79 12.48 9.36 -6.98
N LYS A 80 13.63 8.66 -7.07
CA LYS A 80 14.61 8.51 -5.99
C LYS A 80 13.98 7.93 -4.71
N VAL A 81 13.23 6.84 -4.85
CA VAL A 81 12.54 6.17 -3.76
C VAL A 81 13.28 4.87 -3.42
N ILE A 82 13.47 4.63 -2.12
CA ILE A 82 14.03 3.38 -1.58
C ILE A 82 12.95 2.69 -0.77
N ILE A 83 12.63 1.45 -1.13
CA ILE A 83 11.75 0.54 -0.39
C ILE A 83 12.59 -0.67 0.00
N ASN A 84 12.84 -0.82 1.28
CA ASN A 84 13.66 -1.91 1.81
C ASN A 84 12.88 -3.25 1.86
N MET A 85 13.60 -4.30 2.26
CA MET A 85 13.12 -5.66 2.29
C MET A 85 11.86 -5.84 3.15
N ASN A 86 11.07 -6.85 2.81
CA ASN A 86 9.92 -7.35 3.56
C ASN A 86 8.78 -6.33 3.77
N CYS A 87 8.73 -5.27 2.97
CA CYS A 87 7.64 -4.29 3.01
C CYS A 87 6.35 -4.89 2.44
N THR A 88 5.20 -4.54 3.06
CA THR A 88 3.88 -5.03 2.63
C THR A 88 2.92 -3.87 2.41
N PHE A 89 2.44 -3.72 1.17
CA PHE A 89 1.52 -2.66 0.76
C PHE A 89 0.18 -3.26 0.32
N LEU A 90 -0.88 -3.07 1.13
CA LEU A 90 -2.25 -3.41 0.72
C LEU A 90 -2.85 -2.21 0.01
N ASP A 91 -2.74 -2.19 -1.30
CA ASP A 91 -3.00 -1.04 -2.16
C ASP A 91 -4.43 -0.97 -2.72
N ASN A 92 -5.40 -1.53 -2.01
CA ASN A 92 -6.81 -1.56 -2.46
C ASN A 92 -7.32 -0.14 -2.77
N GLY A 93 -7.14 0.83 -1.86
CA GLY A 93 -7.58 2.22 -2.01
C GLY A 93 -6.56 3.18 -2.65
N GLY A 94 -5.41 2.66 -3.07
CA GLY A 94 -4.34 3.47 -3.66
C GLY A 94 -3.28 3.93 -2.67
N ILE A 95 -2.01 3.84 -3.10
CA ILE A 95 -0.84 4.30 -2.35
C ILE A 95 -0.04 5.24 -3.26
N ASN A 96 0.11 6.48 -2.84
CA ASN A 96 0.88 7.49 -3.54
C ASN A 96 2.15 7.79 -2.75
N ILE A 97 3.31 7.63 -3.38
CA ILE A 97 4.64 7.88 -2.79
C ILE A 97 5.34 8.95 -3.63
N GLY A 98 5.67 10.06 -2.99
CA GLY A 98 6.38 11.18 -3.61
C GLY A 98 7.85 10.90 -3.89
N ASP A 99 8.57 11.97 -4.24
CA ASP A 99 10.00 11.88 -4.57
C ASP A 99 10.87 11.87 -3.30
N ASN A 100 12.09 11.29 -3.39
CA ASN A 100 13.09 11.28 -2.33
C ASN A 100 12.56 10.63 -1.02
N VAL A 101 11.75 9.59 -1.13
CA VAL A 101 11.17 8.86 0.02
C VAL A 101 12.05 7.67 0.37
N MET A 102 12.27 7.47 1.67
CA MET A 102 12.95 6.28 2.20
C MET A 102 11.99 5.48 3.08
N ILE A 103 11.80 4.21 2.76
CA ILE A 103 10.98 3.26 3.51
C ILE A 103 11.89 2.13 4.00
N ALA A 104 12.05 2.03 5.31
CA ALA A 104 12.90 1.05 5.97
C ALA A 104 12.28 -0.37 5.94
N PRO A 105 13.02 -1.41 6.35
CA PRO A 105 12.52 -2.79 6.35
C PRO A 105 11.24 -2.98 7.18
N ASP A 106 10.44 -3.99 6.82
CA ASP A 106 9.23 -4.42 7.54
C ASP A 106 8.11 -3.40 7.65
N VAL A 107 8.15 -2.30 6.88
CA VAL A 107 7.08 -1.29 6.86
C VAL A 107 5.83 -1.86 6.21
N ARG A 108 4.68 -1.57 6.83
CA ARG A 108 3.36 -1.96 6.34
C ARG A 108 2.50 -0.75 6.06
N ILE A 109 1.98 -0.66 4.84
CA ILE A 109 1.03 0.37 4.43
C ILE A 109 -0.28 -0.32 4.09
N TYR A 110 -1.34 0.00 4.82
CA TYR A 110 -2.65 -0.58 4.63
C TYR A 110 -3.64 0.48 4.17
N THR A 111 -4.30 0.23 3.05
CA THR A 111 -5.40 1.07 2.58
C THR A 111 -6.76 0.41 2.80
N ALA A 112 -6.79 -0.91 3.01
CA ALA A 112 -8.00 -1.67 3.28
C ALA A 112 -8.34 -1.71 4.78
N THR A 113 -9.63 -1.62 5.08
CA THR A 113 -10.19 -1.74 6.42
C THR A 113 -11.58 -2.37 6.37
N HIS A 114 -12.14 -2.65 7.54
CA HIS A 114 -13.48 -3.20 7.70
C HIS A 114 -14.24 -2.43 8.78
N SER A 115 -15.59 -2.45 8.73
CA SER A 115 -16.40 -1.88 9.81
C SER A 115 -16.13 -2.58 11.14
N VAL A 116 -16.10 -1.82 12.22
CA VAL A 116 -16.03 -2.35 13.59
C VAL A 116 -17.34 -3.03 13.98
N ILE A 117 -18.45 -2.71 13.31
CA ILE A 117 -19.77 -3.31 13.52
C ILE A 117 -19.83 -4.63 12.76
N LEU A 118 -20.09 -5.73 13.50
CA LEU A 118 -20.06 -7.09 12.93
C LEU A 118 -21.05 -7.27 11.77
N SER A 119 -22.28 -6.77 11.89
CA SER A 119 -23.32 -6.91 10.87
C SER A 119 -23.02 -6.15 9.56
N GLU A 120 -22.22 -5.08 9.63
CA GLU A 120 -21.74 -4.34 8.48
C GLU A 120 -20.49 -5.01 7.87
N ARG A 121 -19.58 -5.50 8.72
CA ARG A 121 -18.36 -6.18 8.29
C ARG A 121 -18.66 -7.53 7.63
N MET A 122 -19.60 -8.28 8.19
CA MET A 122 -19.97 -9.62 7.74
C MET A 122 -21.49 -9.68 7.46
N PRO A 123 -21.99 -9.01 6.40
CA PRO A 123 -23.40 -9.00 6.11
C PRO A 123 -23.89 -10.39 5.68
N VAL A 124 -25.12 -10.73 6.04
CA VAL A 124 -25.78 -11.97 5.58
C VAL A 124 -26.05 -11.84 4.09
N ARG A 125 -25.51 -12.76 3.30
CA ARG A 125 -25.62 -12.76 1.83
C ARG A 125 -26.33 -14.02 1.35
N SER A 126 -27.24 -13.85 0.40
CA SER A 126 -27.92 -14.97 -0.29
C SER A 126 -27.03 -15.62 -1.35
N ASN A 127 -26.02 -14.91 -1.85
CA ASN A 127 -25.08 -15.42 -2.86
C ASN A 127 -23.84 -16.02 -2.18
N SER A 128 -23.71 -17.33 -2.22
CA SER A 128 -22.58 -18.08 -1.66
C SER A 128 -21.24 -17.83 -2.36
N LYS A 129 -21.22 -17.17 -3.52
CA LYS A 129 -19.99 -16.80 -4.25
C LYS A 129 -19.48 -15.40 -3.90
N ALA A 130 -20.28 -14.59 -3.22
CA ALA A 130 -19.83 -13.27 -2.75
C ALA A 130 -18.84 -13.41 -1.59
N SER A 131 -18.01 -12.40 -1.38
CA SER A 131 -17.13 -12.33 -0.21
C SER A 131 -17.91 -12.49 1.08
N ILE A 132 -17.32 -13.13 2.07
CA ILE A 132 -17.91 -13.27 3.42
C ILE A 132 -17.88 -11.96 4.20
N CYS A 133 -17.10 -10.98 3.76
CA CYS A 133 -16.98 -9.67 4.41
C CYS A 133 -16.99 -8.53 3.40
N ASP A 134 -17.46 -7.37 3.81
CA ASP A 134 -17.27 -6.13 3.09
C ASP A 134 -15.94 -5.47 3.47
N THR A 135 -15.27 -4.93 2.48
CA THR A 135 -14.02 -4.17 2.63
C THR A 135 -14.27 -2.73 2.24
N ILE A 136 -13.68 -1.81 2.96
CA ILE A 136 -13.64 -0.38 2.64
C ILE A 136 -12.17 -0.03 2.41
N ALA A 137 -11.88 0.82 1.44
CA ALA A 137 -10.51 1.24 1.20
C ALA A 137 -10.39 2.77 1.25
N CYS A 138 -9.31 3.26 1.90
CA CYS A 138 -8.99 4.67 1.99
C CYS A 138 -7.54 4.86 1.55
N PRO A 139 -7.25 5.81 0.63
CA PRO A 139 -5.91 5.98 0.08
C PRO A 139 -4.92 6.40 1.16
N VAL A 140 -3.65 6.03 0.95
CA VAL A 140 -2.52 6.51 1.76
C VAL A 140 -1.60 7.32 0.86
N THR A 141 -1.16 8.48 1.37
CA THR A 141 -0.23 9.37 0.68
C THR A 141 1.02 9.56 1.54
N ILE A 142 2.17 9.30 0.94
CA ILE A 142 3.50 9.59 1.50
C ILE A 142 4.09 10.71 0.65
N GLU A 143 4.15 11.91 1.20
CA GLU A 143 4.65 13.06 0.45
C GLU A 143 6.19 13.01 0.29
N SER A 144 6.72 13.90 -0.55
CA SER A 144 8.15 13.90 -0.89
C SER A 144 9.04 14.17 0.33
N GLY A 145 10.23 13.54 0.35
CA GLY A 145 11.24 13.71 1.40
C GLY A 145 10.94 12.97 2.70
N VAL A 146 9.90 12.15 2.76
CA VAL A 146 9.53 11.40 3.97
C VAL A 146 10.49 10.24 4.21
N TRP A 147 10.84 10.03 5.47
CA TRP A 147 11.53 8.82 5.94
C TRP A 147 10.63 8.03 6.91
N ILE A 148 10.38 6.76 6.60
CA ILE A 148 9.61 5.84 7.44
C ILE A 148 10.55 4.80 8.04
N GLY A 149 10.66 4.79 9.36
CA GLY A 149 11.48 3.87 10.15
C GLY A 149 10.95 2.43 10.13
N GLY A 150 11.84 1.48 10.34
CA GLY A 150 11.55 0.05 10.22
C GLY A 150 10.41 -0.43 11.10
N GLY A 151 9.62 -1.36 10.58
CA GLY A 151 8.48 -1.95 11.28
C GLY A 151 7.30 -1.02 11.52
N ALA A 152 7.31 0.21 10.98
CA ALA A 152 6.18 1.11 11.11
C ALA A 152 4.95 0.59 10.35
N VAL A 153 3.76 0.89 10.88
CA VAL A 153 2.47 0.53 10.27
C VAL A 153 1.70 1.81 9.98
N ILE A 154 1.34 2.01 8.71
CA ILE A 154 0.56 3.16 8.25
C ILE A 154 -0.86 2.68 7.97
N LEU A 155 -1.84 3.29 8.65
CA LEU A 155 -3.25 2.90 8.57
C LEU A 155 -3.98 3.60 7.41
N PRO A 156 -5.14 3.06 6.99
CA PRO A 156 -5.93 3.60 5.89
C PRO A 156 -6.30 5.09 6.06
N GLY A 157 -6.25 5.84 4.97
CA GLY A 157 -6.63 7.26 4.94
C GLY A 157 -5.56 8.23 5.46
N VAL A 158 -4.36 7.74 5.80
CA VAL A 158 -3.28 8.58 6.34
C VAL A 158 -2.53 9.29 5.22
N THR A 159 -2.25 10.57 5.43
CA THR A 159 -1.25 11.34 4.70
C THR A 159 -0.07 11.62 5.63
N ILE A 160 1.15 11.27 5.20
CA ILE A 160 2.38 11.70 5.86
C ILE A 160 2.94 12.88 5.08
N GLY A 161 2.93 14.06 5.72
CA GLY A 161 3.33 15.32 5.14
C GLY A 161 4.81 15.37 4.79
N ARG A 162 5.15 16.24 3.86
CA ARG A 162 6.47 16.42 3.28
C ARG A 162 7.57 16.54 4.33
N ASN A 163 8.75 15.94 4.03
CA ASN A 163 9.95 16.00 4.86
C ASN A 163 9.77 15.46 6.30
N SER A 164 8.69 14.74 6.57
CA SER A 164 8.46 14.18 7.92
C SER A 164 9.21 12.86 8.12
N VAL A 165 9.50 12.56 9.37
CA VAL A 165 10.14 11.32 9.82
C VAL A 165 9.19 10.55 10.71
N ILE A 166 8.98 9.28 10.40
CA ILE A 166 8.23 8.33 11.22
C ILE A 166 9.22 7.40 11.91
N GLY A 167 9.23 7.39 13.24
CA GLY A 167 10.12 6.52 14.01
C GLY A 167 9.80 5.04 13.86
N ALA A 168 10.80 4.20 14.03
CA ALA A 168 10.66 2.74 13.92
C ALA A 168 9.60 2.19 14.87
N GLY A 169 8.85 1.16 14.45
CA GLY A 169 7.80 0.52 15.23
C GLY A 169 6.56 1.37 15.47
N SER A 170 6.44 2.52 14.84
CA SER A 170 5.28 3.41 15.03
C SER A 170 4.04 2.88 14.35
N VAL A 171 2.86 3.13 14.96
CA VAL A 171 1.55 2.87 14.34
C VAL A 171 0.87 4.20 14.04
N VAL A 172 0.90 4.60 12.77
CA VAL A 172 0.37 5.89 12.31
C VAL A 172 -1.12 5.76 12.04
N THR A 173 -1.92 6.31 12.94
CA THR A 173 -3.39 6.21 12.93
C THR A 173 -4.07 7.49 12.45
N LYS A 174 -3.32 8.57 12.26
CA LYS A 174 -3.79 9.89 11.81
C LYS A 174 -2.73 10.52 10.94
N SER A 175 -3.14 11.40 10.04
CA SER A 175 -2.21 12.14 9.18
C SER A 175 -1.20 12.95 9.99
N ILE A 176 0.01 13.02 9.47
CA ILE A 176 1.16 13.71 10.08
C ILE A 176 1.41 14.99 9.27
N PRO A 177 1.50 16.15 9.92
CA PRO A 177 1.85 17.41 9.24
C PRO A 177 3.23 17.33 8.58
N GLU A 178 3.49 18.21 7.63
CA GLU A 178 4.82 18.35 7.03
C GLU A 178 5.88 18.79 8.05
N ASN A 179 7.15 18.45 7.76
CA ASN A 179 8.32 18.81 8.57
C ASN A 179 8.24 18.32 10.04
N SER A 180 7.58 17.18 10.27
CA SER A 180 7.34 16.65 11.61
C SER A 180 8.19 15.41 11.90
N ILE A 181 8.54 15.22 13.16
CA ILE A 181 9.03 13.95 13.69
C ILE A 181 7.92 13.32 14.51
N ALA A 182 7.48 12.11 14.13
CA ALA A 182 6.38 11.42 14.80
C ALA A 182 6.77 9.99 15.17
N VAL A 183 6.45 9.57 16.39
CA VAL A 183 6.86 8.26 16.93
C VAL A 183 5.78 7.64 17.80
N GLY A 184 5.85 6.32 17.99
CA GLY A 184 5.11 5.58 19.00
C GLY A 184 3.89 4.83 18.50
N ASN A 185 3.21 4.16 19.42
CA ASN A 185 1.94 3.43 19.19
C ASN A 185 0.92 3.82 20.26
N PRO A 186 -0.12 4.60 19.92
CA PRO A 186 -0.31 5.26 18.63
C PRO A 186 0.72 6.37 18.35
N CYS A 187 1.08 6.55 17.08
CA CYS A 187 2.06 7.55 16.66
C CYS A 187 1.60 8.97 16.98
N ARG A 188 2.53 9.80 17.52
CA ARG A 188 2.30 11.22 17.86
C ARG A 188 3.45 12.06 17.38
N VAL A 189 3.12 13.27 16.93
CA VAL A 189 4.12 14.29 16.59
C VAL A 189 4.84 14.71 17.86
N GLN A 190 6.18 14.76 17.80
CA GLN A 190 7.06 15.18 18.89
C GLN A 190 7.65 16.57 18.61
N LEU A 191 7.94 16.86 17.35
CA LEU A 191 8.51 18.11 16.83
C LEU A 191 7.85 18.46 15.51
#